data_6744a37dfefd02c6a17c16f652a1c3d8
#
_entry.id   6744a37dfefd02c6a17c16f652a1c3d8
#
_cell.length_a   1.000
_cell.length_b   1.000
_cell.length_c   1.000
_cell.angle_alpha   90.00
_cell.angle_beta   90.00
_cell.angle_gamma   90.00
#
_symmetry.space_group_name_H-M   'P 1'
#
loop_
_entity.id
_entity.type
_entity.pdbx_description
1 polymer ?
#
loop_
_entity_poly.entity_id
_entity_poly.type
_entity_poly.pdbx_seq_one_letter_code
_entity_poly.pdbx_strand_id
1 'polypeptide(L)'
;MVVSDAEDVKDTYPDEYRLYERLGIKSVLAIPLEPRQIALIAVRNPQRYTHQTSMLKLLAYVLLAAYNDKRMADSLSMAFSPENIKSSHDVFISLFGELKIHTSHGVLPESDLKSPKISRLLTFMLLSNKKALSSLEIVQEIWPEELEDKDEPGKKVKQLVYRLRQAFSIISDEQLILSTPSGYQFNPDLHITTDFQRFDELCIA
;
A
#
# COMPACT_ATOMS: atom_id res chain seq x y z
N MET A 1 -30.20 12.09 16.62
CA MET A 1 -31.59 11.57 16.59
C MET A 1 -31.63 10.28 17.42
N VAL A 2 -32.70 10.07 18.16
CA VAL A 2 -32.92 8.87 18.97
C VAL A 2 -34.17 8.19 18.45
N VAL A 3 -34.03 6.93 18.05
CA VAL A 3 -35.15 6.08 17.63
C VAL A 3 -35.29 4.99 18.69
N SER A 4 -36.32 5.08 19.50
CA SER A 4 -36.57 4.17 20.62
C SER A 4 -37.19 2.86 20.16
N ASP A 5 -37.99 2.90 19.13
CA ASP A 5 -38.56 1.76 18.42
C ASP A 5 -38.45 2.00 16.91
N ALA A 6 -37.92 1.03 16.16
CA ALA A 6 -37.78 1.12 14.72
C ALA A 6 -39.16 1.24 14.01
N GLU A 7 -40.23 0.69 14.59
CA GLU A 7 -41.58 0.82 14.05
C GLU A 7 -42.06 2.28 14.02
N ASP A 8 -41.60 3.14 14.94
CA ASP A 8 -41.99 4.56 15.01
C ASP A 8 -41.56 5.38 13.78
N VAL A 9 -40.55 4.90 13.03
CA VAL A 9 -40.02 5.60 11.86
C VAL A 9 -40.51 5.04 10.52
N LYS A 10 -41.31 3.99 10.54
CA LYS A 10 -41.76 3.25 9.36
C LYS A 10 -42.44 4.12 8.31
N ASP A 11 -43.36 5.01 8.76
CA ASP A 11 -44.13 5.86 7.88
C ASP A 11 -43.36 7.14 7.49
N THR A 12 -42.48 7.61 8.36
CA THR A 12 -41.70 8.85 8.15
C THR A 12 -40.42 8.63 7.36
N TYR A 13 -39.76 7.50 7.59
CA TYR A 13 -38.47 7.14 6.97
C TYR A 13 -38.47 5.67 6.53
N PRO A 14 -39.21 5.32 5.47
CA PRO A 14 -39.42 3.92 5.07
C PRO A 14 -38.15 3.20 4.63
N ASP A 15 -37.17 3.90 4.07
CA ASP A 15 -35.91 3.29 3.61
C ASP A 15 -35.01 2.94 4.80
N GLU A 16 -34.93 3.81 5.80
CA GLU A 16 -34.25 3.55 7.07
C GLU A 16 -34.92 2.39 7.82
N TYR A 17 -36.26 2.36 7.84
CA TYR A 17 -37.00 1.25 8.46
C TYR A 17 -36.65 -0.09 7.81
N ARG A 18 -36.62 -0.18 6.48
CA ARG A 18 -36.22 -1.38 5.75
C ARG A 18 -34.79 -1.83 6.11
N LEU A 19 -33.87 -0.87 6.30
CA LEU A 19 -32.52 -1.15 6.73
C LEU A 19 -32.50 -1.73 8.15
N TYR A 20 -33.25 -1.14 9.07
CA TYR A 20 -33.36 -1.61 10.47
C TYR A 20 -33.97 -3.01 10.53
N GLU A 21 -35.02 -3.28 9.76
CA GLU A 21 -35.65 -4.59 9.68
C GLU A 21 -34.66 -5.64 9.16
N ARG A 22 -33.96 -5.35 8.07
CA ARG A 22 -32.95 -6.25 7.49
C ARG A 22 -31.80 -6.56 8.43
N LEU A 23 -31.40 -5.60 9.25
CA LEU A 23 -30.29 -5.75 10.21
C LEU A 23 -30.76 -6.22 11.58
N GLY A 24 -32.06 -6.43 11.79
CA GLY A 24 -32.64 -6.82 13.09
C GLY A 24 -32.49 -5.75 14.18
N ILE A 25 -32.40 -4.46 13.77
CA ILE A 25 -32.22 -3.32 14.68
C ILE A 25 -33.59 -2.86 15.17
N LYS A 26 -33.82 -2.90 16.50
CA LYS A 26 -35.09 -2.46 17.12
C LYS A 26 -35.06 -1.01 17.60
N SER A 27 -33.90 -0.56 18.01
CA SER A 27 -33.69 0.81 18.47
C SER A 27 -32.29 1.30 18.16
N VAL A 28 -32.16 2.62 17.89
CA VAL A 28 -30.90 3.18 17.40
C VAL A 28 -30.66 4.59 17.93
N LEU A 29 -29.42 4.90 18.18
CA LEU A 29 -28.92 6.25 18.40
C LEU A 29 -28.17 6.70 17.14
N ALA A 30 -28.69 7.72 16.45
CA ALA A 30 -28.02 8.30 15.27
C ALA A 30 -27.16 9.49 15.71
N ILE A 31 -25.86 9.40 15.41
CA ILE A 31 -24.86 10.42 15.77
C ILE A 31 -24.35 11.04 14.47
N PRO A 32 -24.55 12.36 14.24
CA PRO A 32 -24.01 13.03 13.08
C PRO A 32 -22.47 13.09 13.16
N LEU A 33 -21.80 12.71 12.09
CA LEU A 33 -20.38 12.85 11.83
C LEU A 33 -20.19 13.82 10.68
N GLU A 34 -19.20 14.67 10.73
CA GLU A 34 -18.90 15.58 9.63
C GLU A 34 -17.91 14.94 8.64
N PRO A 35 -17.98 15.28 7.33
CA PRO A 35 -18.98 16.09 6.63
C PRO A 35 -20.06 15.25 5.92
N ARG A 36 -21.20 15.04 6.35
CA ARG A 36 -22.32 14.31 5.74
C ARG A 36 -22.39 12.80 6.04
N GLN A 37 -21.84 12.38 7.16
CA GLN A 37 -21.90 11.00 7.62
C GLN A 37 -22.73 10.91 8.89
N ILE A 38 -23.37 9.77 9.10
CA ILE A 38 -24.13 9.47 10.31
C ILE A 38 -23.69 8.10 10.83
N ALA A 39 -23.30 8.04 12.09
CA ALA A 39 -23.10 6.76 12.77
C ALA A 39 -24.41 6.30 13.39
N LEU A 40 -24.83 5.09 13.07
CA LEU A 40 -25.99 4.45 13.67
C LEU A 40 -25.50 3.43 14.71
N ILE A 41 -25.84 3.64 15.96
CA ILE A 41 -25.48 2.75 17.07
C ILE A 41 -26.73 2.05 17.57
N ALA A 42 -26.84 0.75 17.31
CA ALA A 42 -27.92 -0.09 17.81
C ALA A 42 -27.74 -0.32 19.31
N VAL A 43 -28.70 0.11 20.11
CA VAL A 43 -28.69 -0.04 21.58
C VAL A 43 -30.08 -0.40 22.09
N ARG A 44 -30.16 -1.16 23.20
CA ARG A 44 -31.46 -1.57 23.76
C ARG A 44 -32.27 -0.41 24.36
N ASN A 45 -31.60 0.61 24.91
CA ASN A 45 -32.24 1.76 25.57
C ASN A 45 -31.49 3.04 25.15
N PRO A 46 -31.76 3.60 23.95
CA PRO A 46 -31.00 4.73 23.42
C PRO A 46 -31.11 5.98 24.30
N GLN A 47 -32.21 6.18 25.02
CA GLN A 47 -32.43 7.28 25.95
C GLN A 47 -31.36 7.38 27.05
N ARG A 48 -30.81 6.24 27.48
CA ARG A 48 -29.74 6.19 28.51
C ARG A 48 -28.43 6.82 28.06
N TYR A 49 -28.19 6.91 26.78
CA TYR A 49 -26.91 7.33 26.19
C TYR A 49 -26.94 8.74 25.63
N THR A 50 -28.06 9.45 25.71
CA THR A 50 -28.19 10.81 25.15
C THR A 50 -27.21 11.79 25.77
N HIS A 51 -26.85 11.63 27.05
CA HIS A 51 -25.85 12.45 27.75
C HIS A 51 -24.40 12.03 27.47
N GLN A 52 -24.18 10.89 26.83
CA GLN A 52 -22.85 10.37 26.46
C GLN A 52 -22.52 10.60 24.99
N THR A 53 -23.23 11.49 24.32
CA THR A 53 -23.13 11.72 22.86
C THR A 53 -21.71 12.04 22.42
N SER A 54 -20.94 12.82 23.20
CA SER A 54 -19.56 13.16 22.87
C SER A 54 -18.63 11.95 22.88
N MET A 55 -18.78 11.05 23.86
CA MET A 55 -17.99 9.83 23.93
C MET A 55 -18.35 8.86 22.80
N LEU A 56 -19.65 8.72 22.50
CA LEU A 56 -20.12 7.89 21.41
C LEU A 56 -19.70 8.45 20.04
N LYS A 57 -19.66 9.77 19.89
CA LYS A 57 -19.13 10.44 18.70
C LYS A 57 -17.65 10.15 18.50
N LEU A 58 -16.85 10.26 19.57
CA LEU A 58 -15.43 9.90 19.51
C LEU A 58 -15.22 8.43 19.11
N LEU A 59 -15.97 7.52 19.73
CA LEU A 59 -15.91 6.09 19.38
C LEU A 59 -16.28 5.85 17.91
N ALA A 60 -17.34 6.52 17.42
CA ALA A 60 -17.74 6.41 16.02
C ALA A 60 -16.65 6.92 15.06
N TYR A 61 -15.96 8.01 15.39
CA TYR A 61 -14.82 8.48 14.58
C TYR A 61 -13.65 7.50 14.58
N VAL A 62 -13.31 6.91 15.74
CA VAL A 62 -12.24 5.89 15.83
C VAL A 62 -12.59 4.66 14.99
N LEU A 63 -13.82 4.17 15.09
CA LEU A 63 -14.28 3.02 14.29
C LEU A 63 -14.30 3.35 12.78
N LEU A 64 -14.72 4.55 12.41
CA LEU A 64 -14.70 4.99 11.01
C LEU A 64 -13.29 5.10 10.47
N ALA A 65 -12.34 5.64 11.25
CA ALA A 65 -10.93 5.70 10.86
C ALA A 65 -10.37 4.29 10.66
N ALA A 66 -10.56 3.39 11.63
CA ALA A 66 -10.11 2.01 11.53
C ALA A 66 -10.74 1.25 10.34
N TYR A 67 -12.02 1.52 10.05
CA TYR A 67 -12.70 0.95 8.88
C TYR A 67 -12.13 1.48 7.56
N ASN A 68 -11.84 2.79 7.49
CA ASN A 68 -11.25 3.40 6.30
C ASN A 68 -9.82 2.90 6.07
N ASP A 69 -9.02 2.75 7.14
CA ASP A 69 -7.68 2.18 7.06
C ASP A 69 -7.73 0.73 6.54
N LYS A 70 -8.66 -0.07 7.06
CA LYS A 70 -8.87 -1.44 6.57
C LYS A 70 -9.31 -1.46 5.10
N ARG A 71 -10.27 -0.60 4.72
CA ARG A 71 -10.71 -0.48 3.32
C ARG A 71 -9.59 -0.05 2.38
N MET A 72 -8.75 0.88 2.82
CA MET A 72 -7.56 1.28 2.09
C MET A 72 -6.58 0.11 1.95
N ALA A 73 -6.28 -0.60 3.04
CA ALA A 73 -5.44 -1.78 3.00
C ALA A 73 -6.01 -2.89 2.11
N ASP A 74 -7.30 -3.17 2.19
CA ASP A 74 -7.98 -4.15 1.34
C ASP A 74 -8.00 -3.70 -0.14
N SER A 75 -8.23 -2.42 -0.42
CA SER A 75 -8.20 -1.85 -1.78
C SER A 75 -6.78 -1.85 -2.36
N LEU A 76 -5.79 -1.53 -1.55
CA LEU A 76 -4.38 -1.65 -1.91
C LEU A 76 -4.03 -3.12 -2.17
N SER A 77 -4.43 -4.03 -1.29
CA SER A 77 -4.23 -5.48 -1.48
C SER A 77 -4.89 -6.00 -2.76
N MET A 78 -6.10 -5.58 -3.08
CA MET A 78 -6.79 -5.94 -4.34
C MET A 78 -6.14 -5.30 -5.57
N ALA A 79 -5.69 -4.05 -5.46
CA ALA A 79 -5.00 -3.36 -6.55
C ALA A 79 -3.61 -3.95 -6.82
N PHE A 80 -3.00 -4.56 -5.81
CA PHE A 80 -1.66 -5.16 -5.81
C PHE A 80 -1.69 -6.68 -5.77
N SER A 81 -2.86 -7.29 -6.00
CA SER A 81 -2.95 -8.72 -6.15
C SER A 81 -2.12 -9.16 -7.35
N PRO A 82 -1.35 -10.24 -7.22
CA PRO A 82 -0.62 -10.87 -8.33
C PRO A 82 -1.54 -11.20 -9.52
N GLU A 83 -2.85 -11.28 -9.31
CA GLU A 83 -3.87 -11.48 -10.34
C GLU A 83 -3.92 -10.36 -11.40
N ASN A 84 -3.37 -9.18 -11.09
CA ASN A 84 -3.25 -8.06 -12.04
C ASN A 84 -1.97 -8.13 -12.89
N ILE A 85 -1.05 -9.04 -12.58
CA ILE A 85 0.13 -9.31 -13.39
C ILE A 85 -0.29 -10.25 -14.53
N LYS A 86 -0.58 -9.67 -15.69
CA LYS A 86 -1.13 -10.39 -16.86
C LYS A 86 -0.07 -10.82 -17.87
N SER A 87 1.12 -10.21 -17.80
CA SER A 87 2.20 -10.41 -18.75
C SER A 87 3.49 -10.79 -18.03
N SER A 88 4.37 -11.54 -18.72
CA SER A 88 5.73 -11.83 -18.27
C SER A 88 6.58 -10.57 -18.13
N HIS A 89 6.16 -9.46 -18.73
CA HIS A 89 6.82 -8.15 -18.66
C HIS A 89 6.32 -7.29 -17.51
N ASP A 90 5.23 -7.67 -16.82
CA ASP A 90 4.69 -6.91 -15.70
C ASP A 90 5.43 -7.26 -14.41
N VAL A 91 5.96 -6.26 -13.74
CA VAL A 91 6.65 -6.38 -12.45
C VAL A 91 6.01 -5.39 -11.47
N PHE A 92 5.54 -5.91 -10.34
CA PHE A 92 5.07 -5.08 -9.25
C PHE A 92 6.03 -5.16 -8.07
N ILE A 93 6.47 -4.00 -7.55
CA ILE A 93 7.40 -3.93 -6.43
C ILE A 93 6.72 -3.22 -5.25
N SER A 94 6.50 -3.97 -4.17
CA SER A 94 5.99 -3.45 -2.91
C SER A 94 7.14 -2.84 -2.11
N LEU A 95 6.98 -1.59 -1.69
CA LEU A 95 7.94 -0.85 -0.84
C LEU A 95 7.34 -0.54 0.52
N PHE A 96 6.00 -0.50 0.64
CA PHE A 96 5.33 -0.30 1.91
C PHE A 96 5.29 -1.62 2.70
N GLY A 97 5.96 -1.63 3.85
CA GLY A 97 6.14 -2.82 4.67
C GLY A 97 7.38 -3.63 4.26
N GLU A 98 7.23 -4.90 4.00
CA GLU A 98 8.31 -5.77 3.51
C GLU A 98 8.49 -5.60 2.01
N LEU A 99 9.72 -5.38 1.55
CA LEU A 99 10.02 -5.30 0.13
C LEU A 99 9.76 -6.65 -0.54
N LYS A 100 8.91 -6.63 -1.57
CA LYS A 100 8.56 -7.81 -2.38
C LYS A 100 8.53 -7.45 -3.84
N ILE A 101 9.06 -8.35 -4.69
CA ILE A 101 8.98 -8.24 -6.14
C ILE A 101 8.03 -9.33 -6.64
N HIS A 102 6.99 -8.92 -7.32
CA HIS A 102 5.97 -9.81 -7.87
C HIS A 102 6.08 -9.83 -9.40
N THR A 103 6.02 -11.03 -9.97
CA THR A 103 5.96 -11.28 -11.42
C THR A 103 4.89 -12.33 -11.71
N SER A 104 4.62 -12.58 -12.99
CA SER A 104 3.71 -13.67 -13.40
C SER A 104 4.20 -15.06 -13.00
N HIS A 105 5.50 -15.23 -12.68
CA HIS A 105 6.09 -16.52 -12.34
C HIS A 105 6.28 -16.73 -10.84
N GLY A 106 6.09 -15.67 -10.01
CA GLY A 106 6.23 -15.79 -8.57
C GLY A 106 6.53 -14.50 -7.84
N VAL A 107 6.86 -14.65 -6.57
CA VAL A 107 7.19 -13.56 -5.65
C VAL A 107 8.57 -13.76 -5.07
N LEU A 108 9.39 -12.71 -5.11
CA LEU A 108 10.71 -12.65 -4.49
C LEU A 108 10.61 -11.74 -3.25
N PRO A 109 10.58 -12.28 -2.02
CA PRO A 109 10.58 -11.49 -0.81
C PRO A 109 11.96 -10.93 -0.49
N GLU A 110 12.04 -9.93 0.35
CA GLU A 110 13.30 -9.30 0.77
C GLU A 110 14.30 -10.31 1.38
N SER A 111 13.81 -11.30 2.12
CA SER A 111 14.63 -12.38 2.71
C SER A 111 15.49 -13.11 1.67
N ASP A 112 14.98 -13.26 0.46
CA ASP A 112 15.64 -14.00 -0.62
C ASP A 112 16.66 -13.16 -1.40
N LEU A 113 16.65 -11.83 -1.21
CA LEU A 113 17.69 -10.93 -1.73
C LEU A 113 19.05 -11.13 -1.03
N LYS A 114 19.07 -11.78 0.14
CA LYS A 114 20.28 -12.18 0.90
C LYS A 114 21.25 -11.03 1.26
N SER A 115 20.85 -9.77 1.07
CA SER A 115 21.68 -8.61 1.41
C SER A 115 20.86 -7.34 1.51
N PRO A 116 20.89 -6.62 2.64
CA PRO A 116 20.20 -5.33 2.78
C PRO A 116 20.69 -4.29 1.77
N LYS A 117 21.92 -4.42 1.26
CA LYS A 117 22.46 -3.51 0.24
C LYS A 117 21.77 -3.69 -1.12
N ILE A 118 21.23 -4.89 -1.40
CA ILE A 118 20.44 -5.14 -2.62
C ILE A 118 19.07 -4.45 -2.51
N SER A 119 18.39 -4.56 -1.36
CA SER A 119 17.15 -3.86 -1.09
C SER A 119 17.35 -2.34 -1.21
N ARG A 120 18.42 -1.82 -0.62
CA ARG A 120 18.75 -0.39 -0.71
C ARG A 120 19.04 0.06 -2.16
N LEU A 121 19.77 -0.74 -2.95
CA LEU A 121 20.00 -0.46 -4.37
C LEU A 121 18.69 -0.38 -5.14
N LEU A 122 17.80 -1.36 -4.96
CA LEU A 122 16.52 -1.42 -5.64
C LEU A 122 15.66 -0.20 -5.28
N THR A 123 15.53 0.10 -3.99
CA THR A 123 14.77 1.27 -3.51
C THR A 123 15.36 2.57 -4.05
N PHE A 124 16.68 2.73 -4.03
CA PHE A 124 17.32 3.92 -4.58
C PHE A 124 17.06 4.09 -6.08
N MET A 125 17.15 3.01 -6.85
CA MET A 125 16.84 3.04 -8.28
C MET A 125 15.38 3.38 -8.55
N LEU A 126 14.42 2.88 -7.76
CA LEU A 126 12.99 3.14 -7.91
C LEU A 126 12.61 4.57 -7.56
N LEU A 127 13.23 5.13 -6.53
CA LEU A 127 12.95 6.49 -6.08
C LEU A 127 13.74 7.56 -6.84
N SER A 128 14.73 7.16 -7.62
CA SER A 128 15.51 8.08 -8.43
C SER A 128 14.71 8.53 -9.66
N ASN A 129 14.65 9.85 -9.89
CA ASN A 129 14.06 10.41 -11.11
C ASN A 129 14.95 10.26 -12.35
N LYS A 130 16.10 9.58 -12.22
CA LYS A 130 17.07 9.41 -13.31
C LYS A 130 16.79 8.12 -14.08
N LYS A 131 16.92 8.19 -15.40
CA LYS A 131 16.78 7.02 -16.25
C LYS A 131 17.88 5.97 -16.00
N ALA A 132 19.10 6.43 -15.73
CA ALA A 132 20.24 5.56 -15.42
C ALA A 132 21.06 6.16 -14.28
N LEU A 133 21.64 5.29 -13.44
CA LEU A 133 22.50 5.66 -12.32
C LEU A 133 23.92 5.18 -12.59
N SER A 134 24.88 6.07 -12.46
CA SER A 134 26.31 5.74 -12.58
C SER A 134 26.78 4.89 -11.38
N SER A 135 27.86 4.15 -11.56
CA SER A 135 28.47 3.40 -10.45
C SER A 135 28.86 4.30 -9.29
N LEU A 136 29.28 5.53 -9.55
CA LEU A 136 29.65 6.49 -8.51
C LEU A 136 28.44 6.90 -7.65
N GLU A 137 27.31 7.24 -8.28
CA GLU A 137 26.08 7.59 -7.57
C GLU A 137 25.59 6.44 -6.70
N ILE A 138 25.65 5.21 -7.22
CA ILE A 138 25.26 4.02 -6.46
C ILE A 138 26.20 3.81 -5.25
N VAL A 139 27.51 4.01 -5.41
CA VAL A 139 28.46 3.88 -4.31
C VAL A 139 28.23 4.94 -3.26
N GLN A 140 28.02 6.19 -3.67
CA GLN A 140 27.73 7.29 -2.76
C GLN A 140 26.49 7.03 -1.89
N GLU A 141 25.48 6.41 -2.46
CA GLU A 141 24.24 6.08 -1.74
C GLU A 141 24.40 4.85 -0.83
N ILE A 142 25.04 3.78 -1.33
CA ILE A 142 25.04 2.47 -0.64
C ILE A 142 26.23 2.31 0.29
N TRP A 143 27.36 2.96 -0.01
CA TRP A 143 28.60 2.93 0.78
C TRP A 143 29.17 4.33 1.02
N PRO A 144 28.43 5.24 1.66
CA PRO A 144 28.90 6.61 1.88
C PRO A 144 30.21 6.70 2.67
N GLU A 145 30.50 5.72 3.53
CA GLU A 145 31.68 5.67 4.39
C GLU A 145 32.93 5.11 3.65
N GLU A 146 32.74 4.48 2.49
CA GLU A 146 33.81 3.81 1.76
C GLU A 146 34.30 4.62 0.54
N LEU A 147 33.92 5.89 0.43
CA LEU A 147 34.29 6.76 -0.71
C LEU A 147 35.79 7.04 -0.80
N GLU A 148 36.52 6.89 0.32
CA GLU A 148 37.98 7.11 0.39
C GLU A 148 38.80 5.87 0.04
N ASP A 149 38.14 4.71 -0.08
CA ASP A 149 38.83 3.46 -0.35
C ASP A 149 39.19 3.34 -1.84
N LYS A 150 40.44 3.03 -2.15
CA LYS A 150 41.03 2.95 -3.50
C LYS A 150 40.49 1.81 -4.36
N ASP A 151 39.59 0.98 -3.85
CA ASP A 151 38.96 -0.07 -4.62
C ASP A 151 37.99 0.52 -5.64
N GLU A 152 38.13 0.12 -6.90
CA GLU A 152 37.31 0.60 -8.01
C GLU A 152 35.81 0.52 -7.67
N PRO A 153 35.14 1.65 -7.53
CA PRO A 153 33.70 1.69 -7.19
C PRO A 153 32.83 0.79 -8.06
N GLY A 154 33.26 0.65 -9.34
CA GLY A 154 32.56 -0.17 -10.32
C GLY A 154 32.52 -1.65 -10.00
N LYS A 155 33.52 -2.22 -9.30
CA LYS A 155 33.53 -3.66 -8.99
C LYS A 155 32.49 -4.03 -7.96
N LYS A 156 32.36 -3.22 -6.89
CA LYS A 156 31.36 -3.45 -5.82
C LYS A 156 29.95 -3.36 -6.38
N VAL A 157 29.67 -2.33 -7.17
CA VAL A 157 28.35 -2.14 -7.81
C VAL A 157 28.04 -3.28 -8.79
N LYS A 158 28.99 -3.66 -9.62
CA LYS A 158 28.83 -4.77 -10.58
C LYS A 158 28.47 -6.08 -9.87
N GLN A 159 29.11 -6.37 -8.73
CA GLN A 159 28.81 -7.55 -7.94
C GLN A 159 27.41 -7.46 -7.31
N LEU A 160 27.01 -6.29 -6.82
CA LEU A 160 25.68 -6.08 -6.22
C LEU A 160 24.57 -6.23 -7.26
N VAL A 161 24.72 -5.61 -8.42
CA VAL A 161 23.79 -5.74 -9.56
C VAL A 161 23.73 -7.19 -10.05
N TYR A 162 24.85 -7.89 -10.13
CA TYR A 162 24.87 -9.30 -10.49
C TYR A 162 24.04 -10.15 -9.52
N ARG A 163 24.20 -9.94 -8.21
CA ARG A 163 23.40 -10.66 -7.19
C ARG A 163 21.91 -10.37 -7.32
N LEU A 164 21.52 -9.11 -7.56
CA LEU A 164 20.12 -8.75 -7.77
C LEU A 164 19.55 -9.45 -9.02
N ARG A 165 20.31 -9.47 -10.13
CA ARG A 165 19.90 -10.19 -11.35
C ARG A 165 19.73 -11.69 -11.09
N GLN A 166 20.64 -12.31 -10.33
CA GLN A 166 20.55 -13.73 -9.96
C GLN A 166 19.31 -14.00 -9.09
N ALA A 167 18.99 -13.12 -8.13
CA ALA A 167 17.80 -13.29 -7.33
C ALA A 167 16.53 -13.13 -8.18
N PHE A 168 16.50 -12.15 -9.07
CA PHE A 168 15.35 -11.90 -9.93
C PHE A 168 15.12 -13.01 -10.97
N SER A 169 16.19 -13.66 -11.46
CA SER A 169 16.10 -14.76 -12.43
C SER A 169 15.35 -16.01 -11.90
N ILE A 170 15.07 -16.06 -10.60
CA ILE A 170 14.25 -17.13 -10.00
C ILE A 170 12.76 -16.95 -10.36
N ILE A 171 12.34 -15.71 -10.57
CA ILE A 171 10.93 -15.33 -10.78
C ILE A 171 10.68 -14.67 -12.14
N SER A 172 11.66 -14.57 -13.01
CA SER A 172 11.52 -14.00 -14.37
C SER A 172 12.65 -14.45 -15.27
N ASP A 173 12.34 -14.69 -16.53
CA ASP A 173 13.32 -14.95 -17.59
C ASP A 173 13.99 -13.67 -18.09
N GLU A 174 13.40 -12.50 -17.76
CA GLU A 174 13.89 -11.19 -18.17
C GLU A 174 14.91 -10.62 -17.15
N GLN A 175 15.77 -9.73 -17.61
CA GLN A 175 16.67 -9.00 -16.71
C GLN A 175 15.98 -7.76 -16.15
N LEU A 176 15.95 -7.63 -14.82
CA LEU A 176 15.37 -6.46 -14.15
C LEU A 176 16.20 -5.18 -14.42
N ILE A 177 17.52 -5.29 -14.40
CA ILE A 177 18.45 -4.17 -14.54
C ILE A 177 19.37 -4.42 -15.72
N LEU A 178 19.53 -3.41 -16.59
CA LEU A 178 20.46 -3.40 -17.71
C LEU A 178 21.69 -2.55 -17.40
N SER A 179 22.82 -2.93 -17.97
CA SER A 179 24.05 -2.13 -17.97
C SER A 179 24.11 -1.31 -19.25
N THR A 180 24.31 -0.02 -19.13
CA THR A 180 24.44 0.93 -20.25
C THR A 180 25.76 1.71 -20.15
N PRO A 181 26.17 2.43 -21.17
CA PRO A 181 27.36 3.29 -21.11
C PRO A 181 27.26 4.37 -20.01
N SER A 182 26.04 4.80 -19.67
CA SER A 182 25.77 5.79 -18.62
C SER A 182 25.62 5.20 -17.22
N GLY A 183 25.62 3.86 -17.07
CA GLY A 183 25.46 3.19 -15.79
C GLY A 183 24.45 2.06 -15.82
N TYR A 184 23.63 1.96 -14.77
CA TYR A 184 22.61 0.93 -14.59
C TYR A 184 21.22 1.54 -14.67
N GLN A 185 20.31 0.89 -15.36
CA GLN A 185 18.92 1.29 -15.48
C GLN A 185 18.00 0.08 -15.38
N PHE A 186 16.74 0.30 -15.04
CA PHE A 186 15.72 -0.72 -15.22
C PHE A 186 15.56 -1.10 -16.68
N ASN A 187 15.21 -2.35 -16.92
CA ASN A 187 14.90 -2.82 -18.26
C ASN A 187 13.66 -2.08 -18.78
N PRO A 188 13.74 -1.32 -19.88
CA PRO A 188 12.60 -0.57 -20.42
C PRO A 188 11.50 -1.45 -21.01
N ASP A 189 11.79 -2.73 -21.26
CA ASP A 189 10.80 -3.70 -21.76
C ASP A 189 9.90 -4.22 -20.63
N LEU A 190 10.28 -3.98 -19.36
CA LEU A 190 9.47 -4.33 -18.19
C LEU A 190 8.56 -3.16 -17.78
N HIS A 191 7.30 -3.48 -17.54
CA HIS A 191 6.34 -2.56 -16.94
C HIS A 191 6.44 -2.62 -15.42
N ILE A 192 7.33 -1.81 -14.85
CA ILE A 192 7.56 -1.77 -13.42
C ILE A 192 6.58 -0.78 -12.78
N THR A 193 5.77 -1.27 -11.86
CA THR A 193 4.86 -0.47 -11.03
C THR A 193 5.19 -0.66 -9.55
N THR A 194 4.95 0.36 -8.73
CA THR A 194 5.18 0.30 -7.29
C THR A 194 3.95 0.75 -6.51
N ASP A 195 3.81 0.28 -5.28
CA ASP A 195 2.80 0.78 -4.34
C ASP A 195 3.01 2.29 -4.05
N PHE A 196 4.24 2.76 -4.01
CA PHE A 196 4.58 4.18 -3.85
C PHE A 196 4.04 5.04 -4.99
N GLN A 197 4.24 4.64 -6.26
CA GLN A 197 3.71 5.38 -7.41
C GLN A 197 2.18 5.44 -7.39
N ARG A 198 1.53 4.33 -7.05
CA ARG A 198 0.07 4.28 -6.91
C ARG A 198 -0.44 5.14 -5.76
N PHE A 199 0.27 5.17 -4.64
CA PHE A 199 -0.07 6.08 -3.54
C PHE A 199 0.02 7.54 -3.98
N ASP A 200 1.07 7.90 -4.69
CA ASP A 200 1.27 9.26 -5.22
C ASP A 200 0.15 9.68 -6.19
N GLU A 201 -0.23 8.80 -7.11
CA GLU A 201 -1.38 8.98 -8.01
C GLU A 201 -2.70 9.23 -7.26
N LEU A 202 -2.94 8.49 -6.16
CA LEU A 202 -4.14 8.64 -5.33
C LEU A 202 -4.15 9.93 -4.50
N CYS A 203 -2.98 10.47 -4.16
CA CYS A 203 -2.86 11.73 -3.43
C CYS A 203 -3.07 12.97 -4.31
N ILE A 204 -2.83 12.84 -5.63
CA ILE A 204 -2.93 13.95 -6.60
C ILE A 204 -4.35 14.02 -7.22
N ALA A 205 -5.14 12.95 -7.15
CA ALA A 205 -6.52 12.85 -7.66
C ALA A 205 -7.54 13.43 -6.68
#